data_88c25741861a80a7f1aa6a6ceb4569ca
#
_entry.id   88c25741861a80a7f1aa6a6ceb4569ca
#
_cell.length_a   1.000
_cell.length_b   1.000
_cell.length_c   1.000
_cell.angle_alpha   90.00
_cell.angle_beta   90.00
_cell.angle_gamma   90.00
#
_symmetry.space_group_name_H-M   'P 1'
#
loop_
_entity.id
_entity.type
_entity.pdbx_description
1 polymer ?
#
loop_
_entity_poly.entity_id
_entity_poly.type
_entity_poly.pdbx_seq_one_letter_code
_entity_poly.pdbx_strand_id
1 'polypeptide(L)'
;MASNNNGSDHMIRVLQETIVALVRRDAHDLSSRQLGVMLISYLSDGPHTVRGLAAKLNVSKPAITRALDRLGDHDLARRKPDPSDRRSVLVQRTPKGNAFMRELRNTILAADQRVTEAAQAEAGRK
;
A
#
# COMPACT_ATOMS: atom_id res chain seq x y z
N MET A 1 -18.26 20.63 17.14
CA MET A 1 -18.35 19.21 16.85
C MET A 1 -18.02 18.87 15.43
N ALA A 2 -18.65 19.52 14.48
CA ALA A 2 -18.40 19.24 13.07
C ALA A 2 -16.96 19.52 12.65
N SER A 3 -16.28 20.44 13.33
CA SER A 3 -14.92 20.83 13.01
C SER A 3 -13.92 19.67 13.14
N ASN A 4 -14.18 18.70 14.02
CA ASN A 4 -13.26 17.58 14.22
C ASN A 4 -13.33 16.54 13.11
N ASN A 5 -14.38 16.60 12.26
CA ASN A 5 -14.57 15.64 11.20
C ASN A 5 -13.88 16.05 9.89
N ASN A 6 -13.40 17.31 9.80
CA ASN A 6 -12.85 17.81 8.54
C ASN A 6 -11.60 17.04 8.11
N GLY A 7 -10.69 16.78 9.03
CA GLY A 7 -9.47 16.04 8.72
C GLY A 7 -9.74 14.59 8.37
N SER A 8 -10.58 13.91 9.15
CA SER A 8 -10.90 12.51 8.88
C SER A 8 -11.76 12.36 7.64
N ASP A 9 -12.68 13.30 7.40
CA ASP A 9 -13.49 13.29 6.18
C ASP A 9 -12.61 13.53 4.95
N HIS A 10 -11.65 14.44 5.05
CA HIS A 10 -10.68 14.68 3.98
C HIS A 10 -9.90 13.40 3.65
N MET A 11 -9.40 12.72 4.67
CA MET A 11 -8.58 11.52 4.48
C MET A 11 -9.37 10.38 3.85
N ILE A 12 -10.61 10.17 4.29
CA ILE A 12 -11.44 9.11 3.70
C ILE A 12 -11.81 9.43 2.26
N ARG A 13 -11.99 10.72 1.92
CA ARG A 13 -12.24 11.13 0.53
C ARG A 13 -11.00 10.95 -0.34
N VAL A 14 -9.81 11.19 0.21
CA VAL A 14 -8.55 10.92 -0.49
C VAL A 14 -8.43 9.43 -0.77
N LEU A 15 -8.78 8.57 0.20
CA LEU A 15 -8.79 7.13 0.00
C LEU A 15 -9.76 6.75 -1.11
N GLN A 16 -10.97 7.30 -1.09
CA GLN A 16 -11.97 7.04 -2.13
C GLN A 16 -11.42 7.38 -3.51
N GLU A 17 -10.90 8.59 -3.68
CA GLU A 17 -10.36 9.04 -4.97
C GLU A 17 -9.18 8.18 -5.42
N THR A 18 -8.35 7.77 -4.48
CA THR A 18 -7.21 6.91 -4.75
C THR A 18 -7.68 5.56 -5.30
N ILE A 19 -8.62 4.93 -4.61
CA ILE A 19 -9.14 3.62 -5.00
C ILE A 19 -9.83 3.70 -6.36
N VAL A 20 -10.65 4.74 -6.58
CA VAL A 20 -11.32 4.95 -7.87
C VAL A 20 -10.29 5.07 -8.99
N ALA A 21 -9.22 5.83 -8.78
CA ALA A 21 -8.17 5.99 -9.78
C ALA A 21 -7.47 4.67 -10.09
N LEU A 22 -7.18 3.86 -9.06
CA LEU A 22 -6.56 2.56 -9.25
C LEU A 22 -7.45 1.61 -10.07
N VAL A 23 -8.75 1.59 -9.76
CA VAL A 23 -9.70 0.75 -10.50
C VAL A 23 -9.81 1.19 -11.96
N ARG A 24 -9.93 2.51 -12.20
CA ARG A 24 -10.06 3.04 -13.56
C ARG A 24 -8.82 2.78 -14.41
N ARG A 25 -7.66 2.75 -13.79
CA ARG A 25 -6.38 2.53 -14.46
C ARG A 25 -6.09 1.05 -14.67
N ASP A 26 -6.98 0.18 -14.21
CA ASP A 26 -6.80 -1.28 -14.25
C ASP A 26 -5.49 -1.70 -13.59
N ALA A 27 -5.16 -1.07 -12.47
CA ALA A 27 -4.01 -1.44 -11.66
C ALA A 27 -4.22 -2.83 -11.07
N HIS A 28 -3.13 -3.45 -10.62
CA HIS A 28 -3.21 -4.75 -9.97
C HIS A 28 -4.18 -4.71 -8.79
N ASP A 29 -5.11 -5.67 -8.78
CA ASP A 29 -6.13 -5.75 -7.74
C ASP A 29 -5.56 -6.51 -6.54
N LEU A 30 -4.93 -5.76 -5.65
CA LEU A 30 -4.29 -6.32 -4.46
C LEU A 30 -5.27 -6.33 -3.30
N SER A 31 -5.29 -7.43 -2.56
CA SER A 31 -6.04 -7.51 -1.31
C SER A 31 -5.41 -6.57 -0.27
N SER A 32 -6.17 -6.28 0.80
CA SER A 32 -5.63 -5.48 1.90
C SER A 32 -4.37 -6.11 2.49
N ARG A 33 -4.34 -7.44 2.60
CA ARG A 33 -3.17 -8.15 3.11
C ARG A 33 -1.97 -7.98 2.18
N GLN A 34 -2.18 -8.14 0.88
CA GLN A 34 -1.11 -7.97 -0.11
C GLN A 34 -0.60 -6.53 -0.11
N LEU A 35 -1.51 -5.57 -0.07
CA LEU A 35 -1.14 -4.16 -0.02
C LEU A 35 -0.40 -3.84 1.28
N GLY A 36 -0.85 -4.40 2.40
CA GLY A 36 -0.17 -4.25 3.69
C GLY A 36 1.28 -4.74 3.65
N VAL A 37 1.49 -5.91 3.04
CA VAL A 37 2.85 -6.45 2.85
C VAL A 37 3.69 -5.49 2.01
N MET A 38 3.14 -4.98 0.92
CA MET A 38 3.82 -4.01 0.05
C MET A 38 4.22 -2.75 0.82
N LEU A 39 3.26 -2.16 1.53
CA LEU A 39 3.48 -0.90 2.22
C LEU A 39 4.54 -1.04 3.31
N ILE A 40 4.45 -2.08 4.12
CA ILE A 40 5.47 -2.31 5.16
C ILE A 40 6.84 -2.54 4.53
N SER A 41 6.90 -3.37 3.49
CA SER A 41 8.16 -3.75 2.87
C SER A 41 8.86 -2.59 2.17
N TYR A 42 8.09 -1.64 1.65
CA TYR A 42 8.65 -0.52 0.88
C TYR A 42 8.77 0.78 1.67
N LEU A 43 8.01 0.94 2.76
CA LEU A 43 8.02 2.18 3.53
C LEU A 43 8.83 2.10 4.82
N SER A 44 9.13 0.90 5.30
CA SER A 44 9.90 0.71 6.52
C SER A 44 11.26 0.14 6.19
N ASP A 45 12.24 0.46 7.02
CA ASP A 45 13.58 -0.10 6.86
C ASP A 45 13.55 -1.60 7.12
N GLY A 46 14.24 -2.34 6.25
CA GLY A 46 14.39 -3.78 6.37
C GLY A 46 15.66 -4.18 7.09
N PRO A 47 16.00 -5.46 7.00
CA PRO A 47 15.33 -6.48 6.18
C PRO A 47 13.98 -6.90 6.74
N HIS A 48 13.06 -7.25 5.85
CA HIS A 48 11.74 -7.76 6.23
C HIS A 48 11.70 -9.26 5.97
N THR A 49 11.10 -9.99 6.92
CA THR A 49 10.99 -11.45 6.85
C THR A 49 9.52 -11.86 6.86
N VAL A 50 9.25 -13.07 6.37
CA VAL A 50 7.90 -13.66 6.45
C VAL A 50 7.42 -13.67 7.89
N ARG A 51 8.28 -14.09 8.83
CA ARG A 51 7.93 -14.13 10.25
C ARG A 51 7.61 -12.74 10.80
N GLY A 52 8.42 -11.74 10.46
CA GLY A 52 8.22 -10.39 10.95
C GLY A 52 6.94 -9.78 10.42
N LEU A 53 6.63 -9.99 9.14
CA LEU A 53 5.39 -9.52 8.55
C LEU A 53 4.16 -10.22 9.13
N ALA A 54 4.26 -11.53 9.38
CA ALA A 54 3.18 -12.29 10.01
C ALA A 54 2.87 -11.73 11.40
N ALA A 55 3.90 -11.44 12.19
CA ALA A 55 3.72 -10.84 13.50
C ALA A 55 3.11 -9.44 13.40
N LYS A 56 3.63 -8.61 12.51
CA LYS A 56 3.16 -7.23 12.38
C LYS A 56 1.71 -7.15 11.91
N LEU A 57 1.33 -8.02 10.99
CA LEU A 57 -0.03 -8.05 10.45
C LEU A 57 -0.98 -8.94 11.22
N ASN A 58 -0.46 -9.66 12.22
CA ASN A 58 -1.22 -10.60 13.04
C ASN A 58 -1.94 -11.64 12.19
N VAL A 59 -1.19 -12.24 11.28
CA VAL A 59 -1.67 -13.34 10.44
C VAL A 59 -0.65 -14.47 10.47
N SER A 60 -1.01 -15.63 9.92
CA SER A 60 -0.11 -16.77 9.89
C SER A 60 1.00 -16.58 8.86
N LYS A 61 2.10 -17.30 9.06
CA LYS A 61 3.19 -17.32 8.08
C LYS A 61 2.73 -17.81 6.71
N PRO A 62 1.93 -18.89 6.60
CA PRO A 62 1.39 -19.29 5.30
C PRO A 62 0.58 -18.18 4.61
N ALA A 63 -0.14 -17.36 5.36
CA ALA A 63 -0.90 -16.24 4.78
C ALA A 63 0.06 -15.20 4.15
N ILE A 64 1.19 -14.93 4.82
CA ILE A 64 2.20 -14.03 4.25
C ILE A 64 2.86 -14.65 3.03
N THR A 65 3.17 -15.94 3.08
CA THR A 65 3.77 -16.64 1.93
C THR A 65 2.85 -16.56 0.71
N ARG A 66 1.55 -16.78 0.90
CA ARG A 66 0.58 -16.66 -0.20
C ARG A 66 0.51 -15.24 -0.74
N ALA A 67 0.54 -14.24 0.15
CA ALA A 67 0.55 -12.84 -0.26
C ALA A 67 1.80 -12.52 -1.10
N LEU A 68 2.96 -12.98 -0.66
CA LEU A 68 4.21 -12.77 -1.41
C LEU A 68 4.23 -13.51 -2.73
N ASP A 69 3.66 -14.71 -2.78
CA ASP A 69 3.55 -15.46 -4.04
C ASP A 69 2.68 -14.70 -5.03
N ARG A 70 1.57 -14.13 -4.58
CA ARG A 70 0.72 -13.32 -5.45
C ARG A 70 1.42 -12.06 -5.92
N LEU A 71 2.13 -11.39 -5.02
CA LEU A 71 2.93 -10.22 -5.40
C LEU A 71 4.04 -10.61 -6.38
N GLY A 72 4.61 -11.80 -6.21
CA GLY A 72 5.61 -12.35 -7.14
C GLY A 72 5.05 -12.60 -8.52
N ASP A 73 3.79 -13.03 -8.63
CA ASP A 73 3.12 -13.21 -9.92
C ASP A 73 3.06 -11.90 -10.71
N HIS A 74 2.99 -10.78 -10.01
CA HIS A 74 2.99 -9.44 -10.62
C HIS A 74 4.37 -8.80 -10.63
N ASP A 75 5.39 -9.50 -10.15
CA ASP A 75 6.76 -9.00 -10.03
C ASP A 75 6.86 -7.74 -9.14
N LEU A 76 6.01 -7.64 -8.14
CA LEU A 76 5.98 -6.49 -7.24
C LEU A 76 6.86 -6.70 -5.99
N ALA A 77 7.05 -7.94 -5.58
CA ALA A 77 7.94 -8.34 -4.50
C ALA A 77 8.19 -9.83 -4.63
N ARG A 78 9.26 -10.31 -4.02
CA ARG A 78 9.63 -11.73 -4.14
C ARG A 78 10.10 -12.27 -2.81
N ARG A 79 9.98 -13.57 -2.64
CA ARG A 79 10.61 -14.28 -1.54
C ARG A 79 12.06 -14.58 -1.91
N LYS A 80 12.93 -14.46 -0.92
CA LYS A 80 14.35 -14.75 -1.09
C LYS A 80 14.84 -15.51 0.13
N PRO A 81 15.55 -16.65 -0.05
CA PRO A 81 16.17 -17.31 1.10
C PRO A 81 17.16 -16.38 1.80
N ASP A 82 17.19 -16.44 3.12
CA ASP A 82 18.16 -15.67 3.89
C ASP A 82 19.49 -16.46 3.88
N PRO A 83 20.56 -15.91 3.29
CA PRO A 83 21.84 -16.64 3.24
C PRO A 83 22.46 -16.87 4.62
N SER A 84 22.09 -16.07 5.62
CA SER A 84 22.63 -16.21 6.97
C SER A 84 21.76 -17.03 7.90
N ASP A 85 20.53 -17.38 7.49
CA ASP A 85 19.62 -18.18 8.32
C ASP A 85 18.66 -18.96 7.44
N ARG A 86 18.86 -20.28 7.36
CA ARG A 86 18.05 -21.17 6.52
C ARG A 86 16.57 -21.21 6.91
N ARG A 87 16.22 -20.78 8.14
CA ARG A 87 14.84 -20.78 8.62
C ARG A 87 14.11 -19.50 8.25
N SER A 88 14.84 -18.51 7.77
CA SER A 88 14.31 -17.20 7.49
C SER A 88 14.09 -17.00 5.99
N VAL A 89 12.95 -16.40 5.63
CA VAL A 89 12.66 -16.01 4.25
C VAL A 89 12.53 -14.51 4.24
N LEU A 90 13.34 -13.89 3.40
CA LEU A 90 13.38 -12.44 3.23
C LEU A 90 12.41 -12.00 2.15
N VAL A 91 11.96 -10.75 2.26
CA VAL A 91 11.22 -10.07 1.20
C VAL A 91 12.23 -9.30 0.35
N GLN A 92 12.18 -9.50 -0.95
CA GLN A 92 13.01 -8.77 -1.90
C GLN A 92 12.17 -7.77 -2.64
N ARG A 93 12.59 -6.49 -2.63
CA ARG A 93 11.97 -5.45 -3.46
C ARG A 93 12.38 -5.66 -4.92
N THR A 94 11.53 -5.17 -5.83
CA THR A 94 11.79 -5.27 -7.26
C THR A 94 11.71 -3.89 -7.89
N PRO A 95 12.34 -3.69 -9.08
CA PRO A 95 12.18 -2.42 -9.80
C PRO A 95 10.71 -2.12 -10.12
N LYS A 96 9.94 -3.14 -10.47
CA LYS A 96 8.51 -2.98 -10.77
C LYS A 96 7.72 -2.61 -9.52
N GLY A 97 8.09 -3.17 -8.37
CA GLY A 97 7.50 -2.80 -7.09
C GLY A 97 7.80 -1.36 -6.72
N ASN A 98 9.02 -0.90 -6.95
CA ASN A 98 9.38 0.50 -6.74
C ASN A 98 8.56 1.43 -7.64
N ALA A 99 8.36 1.04 -8.91
CA ALA A 99 7.53 1.80 -9.84
C ALA A 99 6.07 1.84 -9.37
N PHE A 100 5.55 0.72 -8.90
CA PHE A 100 4.20 0.65 -8.35
C PHE A 100 4.05 1.64 -7.17
N MET A 101 5.03 1.67 -6.28
CA MET A 101 4.98 2.57 -5.13
C MET A 101 5.03 4.05 -5.55
N ARG A 102 5.82 4.38 -6.58
CA ARG A 102 5.84 5.76 -7.11
C ARG A 102 4.48 6.14 -7.67
N GLU A 103 3.88 5.26 -8.47
CA GLU A 103 2.54 5.49 -9.02
C GLU A 103 1.50 5.64 -7.93
N LEU A 104 1.57 4.82 -6.88
CA LEU A 104 0.65 4.92 -5.76
C LEU A 104 0.78 6.27 -5.05
N ARG A 105 2.02 6.71 -4.78
CA ARG A 105 2.26 8.02 -4.18
C ARG A 105 1.67 9.14 -5.03
N ASN A 106 1.92 9.10 -6.34
CA ASN A 106 1.41 10.11 -7.26
C ASN A 106 -0.11 10.12 -7.31
N THR A 107 -0.70 8.93 -7.27
CA THR A 107 -2.16 8.79 -7.26
C THR A 107 -2.76 9.41 -5.99
N ILE A 108 -2.14 9.15 -4.84
CA ILE A 108 -2.60 9.71 -3.57
C ILE A 108 -2.44 11.24 -3.56
N LEU A 109 -1.31 11.76 -4.03
CA LEU A 109 -1.08 13.20 -4.10
C LEU A 109 -2.12 13.89 -5.00
N ALA A 110 -2.39 13.32 -6.16
CA ALA A 110 -3.40 13.85 -7.06
C ALA A 110 -4.80 13.80 -6.44
N ALA A 111 -5.10 12.72 -5.72
CA ALA A 111 -6.37 12.57 -5.00
C ALA A 111 -6.51 13.65 -3.92
N ASP A 112 -5.45 13.86 -3.14
CA ASP A 112 -5.43 14.87 -2.09
C ASP A 112 -5.69 16.26 -2.69
N GLN A 113 -5.06 16.58 -3.80
CA GLN A 113 -5.24 17.86 -4.48
C GLN A 113 -6.68 18.04 -4.96
N ARG A 114 -7.28 17.02 -5.56
CA ARG A 114 -8.68 17.10 -6.03
C ARG A 114 -9.65 17.30 -4.87
N VAL A 115 -9.44 16.58 -3.78
CA VAL A 115 -10.30 16.70 -2.58
C VAL A 115 -10.17 18.10 -1.98
N THR A 116 -8.94 18.62 -1.90
CA THR A 116 -8.68 19.97 -1.40
C THR A 116 -9.37 21.02 -2.26
N GLU A 117 -9.24 20.92 -3.59
CA GLU A 117 -9.86 21.85 -4.52
C GLU A 117 -11.38 21.79 -4.45
N ALA A 118 -11.95 20.60 -4.33
CA ALA A 118 -13.39 20.44 -4.20
C ALA A 118 -13.91 21.07 -2.91
N ALA A 119 -13.18 20.92 -1.82
CA ALA A 119 -13.55 21.52 -0.53
C ALA A 119 -13.47 23.06 -0.61
N GLN A 120 -12.45 23.58 -1.27
CA GLN A 120 -12.30 25.02 -1.48
C GLN A 120 -13.40 25.59 -2.36
N ALA A 121 -13.75 24.89 -3.44
CA ALA A 121 -14.84 25.29 -4.32
C ALA A 121 -16.17 25.31 -3.57
N GLU A 122 -16.41 24.31 -2.73
CA GLU A 122 -17.61 24.24 -1.91
C GLU A 122 -17.69 25.41 -0.93
N ALA A 123 -16.58 25.72 -0.27
CA ALA A 123 -16.50 26.84 0.68
C ALA A 123 -16.71 28.18 -0.04
N GLY A 124 -16.23 28.29 -1.28
CA GLY A 124 -16.36 29.53 -2.05
C GLY A 124 -17.76 29.83 -2.59
N ARG A 125 -18.68 28.85 -2.51
CA ARG A 125 -20.04 29.05 -3.01
C ARG A 125 -20.93 29.84 -2.06
N LYS A 126 -20.48 30.10 -0.87
CA LYS A 126 -21.23 30.93 0.08
C LYS A 126 -20.90 32.40 -0.08
#